data_53ce4673e878f850f58b0eb6da04ddc0
#
_entry.id   53ce4673e878f850f58b0eb6da04ddc0
#
_cell.length_a   1.000
_cell.length_b   1.000
_cell.length_c   1.000
_cell.angle_alpha   90.00
_cell.angle_beta   90.00
_cell.angle_gamma   90.00
#
_symmetry.space_group_name_H-M   'P 1'
#
loop_
_entity.id
_entity.type
_entity.pdbx_description
1 polymer ?
#
loop_
_entity_poly.entity_id
_entity_poly.type
_entity_poly.pdbx_seq_one_letter_code
_entity_poly.pdbx_strand_id
1 'polypeptide(L)'
;MRFSANLGFLWSDRPLPDAIRAAKAAGFDAVECHWPYETDPADIRAALDETGLQMLGLNTLRGKPGENGLSALPGREAEARAEIDRALDYAAAIGCGAVHVMAGAAGGAEAMASFRANLDYACERAGERIILIEPLNRHDAPGYFIQTAEAAAEIIEAAGHPNLKLMFDCYHQQIMGGDLTRRLTTFLPLTGHVQIAAVPDRGPPDHGELDYRHIVAVLRDLGWNRPLGAEYKSALPTDETLGWLTPLRG
;
A
#
# COMPACT_ATOMS: atom_id res chain seq x y z
N MET A 1 11.61 -14.03 6.22
CA MET A 1 10.46 -13.20 5.77
C MET A 1 10.52 -13.03 4.26
N ARG A 2 9.37 -12.90 3.56
CA ARG A 2 9.31 -12.55 2.13
C ARG A 2 9.12 -11.05 1.97
N PHE A 3 9.56 -10.48 0.84
CA PHE A 3 9.46 -9.05 0.57
C PHE A 3 8.91 -8.77 -0.83
N SER A 4 8.09 -7.70 -0.95
CA SER A 4 7.67 -7.11 -2.21
C SER A 4 8.39 -5.77 -2.44
N ALA A 5 8.70 -5.47 -3.70
CA ALA A 5 9.22 -4.17 -4.08
C ALA A 5 8.07 -3.25 -4.48
N ASN A 6 8.00 -2.05 -3.89
CA ASN A 6 7.08 -1.01 -4.35
C ASN A 6 7.69 -0.26 -5.53
N LEU A 7 7.21 -0.58 -6.73
CA LEU A 7 7.71 -0.02 -8.00
C LEU A 7 7.22 1.41 -8.27
N GLY A 8 6.46 1.99 -7.36
CA GLY A 8 6.18 3.42 -7.35
C GLY A 8 7.36 4.26 -6.87
N PHE A 9 8.33 3.64 -6.16
CA PHE A 9 9.56 4.26 -5.70
C PHE A 9 10.82 3.54 -6.18
N LEU A 10 10.86 2.21 -6.07
CA LEU A 10 12.01 1.41 -6.49
C LEU A 10 12.00 1.25 -8.02
N TRP A 11 13.17 1.46 -8.65
CA TRP A 11 13.33 1.45 -10.11
C TRP A 11 12.30 2.32 -10.86
N SER A 12 11.86 3.43 -10.24
CA SER A 12 10.90 4.36 -10.83
C SER A 12 11.43 5.11 -12.07
N ASP A 13 12.71 4.99 -12.34
CA ASP A 13 13.39 5.46 -13.55
C ASP A 13 13.22 4.53 -14.77
N ARG A 14 12.63 3.34 -14.59
CA ARG A 14 12.44 2.31 -15.63
C ARG A 14 10.97 2.18 -16.01
N PRO A 15 10.65 1.74 -17.24
CA PRO A 15 9.30 1.25 -17.57
C PRO A 15 8.88 0.16 -16.60
N LEU A 16 7.60 0.13 -16.20
CA LEU A 16 7.12 -0.78 -15.16
C LEU A 16 7.39 -2.28 -15.45
N PRO A 17 7.26 -2.80 -16.69
CA PRO A 17 7.66 -4.18 -16.98
C PRO A 17 9.14 -4.48 -16.72
N ASP A 18 10.02 -3.50 -16.97
CA ASP A 18 11.46 -3.64 -16.72
C ASP A 18 11.79 -3.55 -15.21
N ALA A 19 11.06 -2.70 -14.48
CA ALA A 19 11.14 -2.64 -13.02
C ALA A 19 10.70 -3.97 -12.37
N ILE A 20 9.67 -4.65 -12.90
CA ILE A 20 9.26 -6.00 -12.45
C ILE A 20 10.41 -7.01 -12.65
N ARG A 21 11.06 -7.01 -13.82
CA ARG A 21 12.22 -7.88 -14.09
C ARG A 21 13.40 -7.58 -13.16
N ALA A 22 13.67 -6.28 -12.92
CA ALA A 22 14.71 -5.85 -12.00
C ALA A 22 14.43 -6.32 -10.56
N ALA A 23 13.21 -6.20 -10.07
CA ALA A 23 12.81 -6.71 -8.76
C ALA A 23 13.03 -8.22 -8.64
N LYS A 24 12.71 -9.00 -9.68
CA LYS A 24 13.01 -10.44 -9.74
C LYS A 24 14.50 -10.71 -9.67
N ALA A 25 15.30 -10.03 -10.47
CA ALA A 25 16.75 -10.19 -10.50
C ALA A 25 17.40 -9.84 -9.14
N ALA A 26 16.87 -8.84 -8.45
CA ALA A 26 17.28 -8.45 -7.11
C ALA A 26 16.82 -9.41 -6.00
N GLY A 27 15.98 -10.41 -6.32
CA GLY A 27 15.55 -11.44 -5.40
C GLY A 27 14.28 -11.12 -4.61
N PHE A 28 13.47 -10.15 -5.01
CA PHE A 28 12.16 -9.93 -4.39
C PHE A 28 11.19 -11.08 -4.69
N ASP A 29 10.24 -11.30 -3.79
CA ASP A 29 9.27 -12.40 -3.85
C ASP A 29 7.95 -11.98 -4.49
N ALA A 30 7.70 -10.67 -4.55
CA ALA A 30 6.52 -10.05 -5.14
C ALA A 30 6.82 -8.59 -5.49
N VAL A 31 5.86 -7.92 -6.13
CA VAL A 31 5.90 -6.49 -6.44
C VAL A 31 4.56 -5.83 -6.09
N GLU A 32 4.57 -4.53 -5.94
CA GLU A 32 3.41 -3.64 -5.84
C GLU A 32 3.71 -2.34 -6.59
N CYS A 33 2.71 -1.60 -6.96
CA CYS A 33 2.92 -0.33 -7.65
C CYS A 33 1.86 0.70 -7.25
N HIS A 34 2.09 1.98 -7.58
CA HIS A 34 1.13 3.03 -7.29
C HIS A 34 0.07 3.15 -8.39
N TRP A 35 0.41 3.76 -9.54
CA TRP A 35 -0.52 4.13 -10.60
C TRP A 35 -0.03 3.63 -11.96
N PRO A 36 -0.28 2.35 -12.32
CA PRO A 36 0.26 1.74 -13.54
C PRO A 36 -0.50 2.09 -14.82
N TYR A 37 -1.48 2.98 -14.78
CA TYR A 37 -2.53 3.17 -15.79
C TYR A 37 -2.05 3.66 -17.15
N GLU A 38 -0.81 4.16 -17.25
CA GLU A 38 -0.19 4.57 -18.53
C GLU A 38 0.50 3.40 -19.25
N THR A 39 0.62 2.24 -18.59
CA THR A 39 1.23 1.03 -19.15
C THR A 39 0.13 0.08 -19.61
N ASP A 40 0.29 -0.55 -20.77
CA ASP A 40 -0.65 -1.56 -21.25
C ASP A 40 -0.70 -2.73 -20.25
N PRO A 41 -1.87 -3.15 -19.75
CA PRO A 41 -1.99 -4.28 -18.85
C PRO A 41 -1.36 -5.58 -19.39
N ALA A 42 -1.35 -5.78 -20.73
CA ALA A 42 -0.76 -6.93 -21.36
C ALA A 42 0.77 -6.99 -21.16
N ASP A 43 1.45 -5.85 -21.21
CA ASP A 43 2.91 -5.77 -21.00
C ASP A 43 3.28 -6.09 -19.55
N ILE A 44 2.48 -5.59 -18.59
CA ILE A 44 2.66 -5.92 -17.18
C ILE A 44 2.40 -7.40 -16.94
N ARG A 45 1.30 -7.92 -17.48
CA ARG A 45 0.96 -9.33 -17.35
C ARG A 45 2.06 -10.23 -17.88
N ALA A 46 2.61 -9.90 -19.06
CA ALA A 46 3.73 -10.65 -19.65
C ALA A 46 4.98 -10.65 -18.76
N ALA A 47 5.33 -9.49 -18.15
CA ALA A 47 6.47 -9.41 -17.23
C ALA A 47 6.23 -10.18 -15.91
N LEU A 48 5.00 -10.18 -15.38
CA LEU A 48 4.64 -10.97 -14.21
C LEU A 48 4.69 -12.46 -14.50
N ASP A 49 4.18 -12.91 -15.64
CA ASP A 49 4.22 -14.32 -16.08
C ASP A 49 5.66 -14.79 -16.33
N GLU A 50 6.50 -13.96 -16.96
CA GLU A 50 7.93 -14.22 -17.21
C GLU A 50 8.71 -14.39 -15.89
N THR A 51 8.47 -13.52 -14.92
CA THR A 51 9.22 -13.50 -13.66
C THR A 51 8.66 -14.42 -12.59
N GLY A 52 7.39 -14.82 -12.70
CA GLY A 52 6.65 -15.54 -11.68
C GLY A 52 6.35 -14.70 -10.43
N LEU A 53 6.53 -13.37 -10.49
CA LEU A 53 6.18 -12.47 -9.39
C LEU A 53 4.68 -12.19 -9.38
N GLN A 54 4.13 -11.97 -8.18
CA GLN A 54 2.75 -11.53 -8.01
C GLN A 54 2.72 -10.01 -7.83
N MET A 55 1.75 -9.33 -8.48
CA MET A 55 1.40 -7.95 -8.17
C MET A 55 0.46 -7.94 -6.97
N LEU A 56 0.93 -7.44 -5.83
CA LEU A 56 0.18 -7.48 -4.57
C LEU A 56 -0.87 -6.38 -4.47
N GLY A 57 -0.57 -5.19 -4.96
CA GLY A 57 -1.45 -4.04 -4.84
C GLY A 57 -1.15 -2.94 -5.86
N LEU A 58 -2.17 -2.14 -6.13
CA LEU A 58 -2.10 -0.87 -6.85
C LEU A 58 -3.08 0.14 -6.23
N ASN A 59 -2.93 1.43 -6.54
CA ASN A 59 -3.72 2.51 -5.95
C ASN A 59 -4.75 3.07 -6.93
N THR A 60 -5.92 3.52 -6.44
CA THR A 60 -6.78 4.45 -7.19
C THR A 60 -6.04 5.75 -7.47
N LEU A 61 -6.41 6.51 -8.51
CA LEU A 61 -5.74 7.77 -8.84
C LEU A 61 -5.85 8.79 -7.71
N ARG A 62 -4.80 9.62 -7.59
CA ARG A 62 -4.72 10.67 -6.56
C ARG A 62 -5.65 11.85 -6.78
N GLY A 63 -6.21 11.98 -7.99
CA GLY A 63 -6.89 13.22 -8.40
C GLY A 63 -5.91 14.33 -8.76
N LYS A 64 -6.26 15.58 -8.47
CA LYS A 64 -5.40 16.74 -8.72
C LYS A 64 -4.20 16.77 -7.75
N PRO A 65 -3.11 17.51 -8.07
CA PRO A 65 -2.00 17.68 -7.16
C PRO A 65 -2.45 18.11 -5.76
N GLY A 66 -2.03 17.36 -4.72
CA GLY A 66 -2.36 17.61 -3.32
C GLY A 66 -3.65 16.96 -2.82
N GLU A 67 -4.51 16.40 -3.68
CA GLU A 67 -5.75 15.73 -3.23
C GLU A 67 -5.48 14.38 -2.56
N ASN A 68 -4.51 13.62 -3.03
CA ASN A 68 -4.12 12.31 -2.50
C ASN A 68 -5.27 11.28 -2.44
N GLY A 69 -6.21 11.35 -3.40
CA GLY A 69 -7.39 10.49 -3.49
C GLY A 69 -8.68 11.29 -3.55
N LEU A 70 -9.77 10.62 -3.86
CA LEU A 70 -11.07 11.22 -4.11
C LEU A 70 -12.17 10.66 -3.20
N SER A 71 -11.93 9.53 -2.56
CA SER A 71 -13.02 8.71 -2.03
C SER A 71 -13.68 9.31 -0.79
N ALA A 72 -13.02 10.23 -0.08
CA ALA A 72 -13.61 10.98 1.04
C ALA A 72 -14.04 12.40 0.67
N LEU A 73 -13.97 12.79 -0.61
CA LEU A 73 -14.33 14.16 -1.05
C LEU A 73 -15.82 14.29 -1.29
N PRO A 74 -16.60 15.05 -0.47
CA PRO A 74 -18.02 15.23 -0.69
C PRO A 74 -18.33 15.87 -2.04
N GLY A 75 -19.37 15.37 -2.71
CA GLY A 75 -19.80 15.86 -4.03
C GLY A 75 -18.96 15.33 -5.20
N ARG A 76 -17.96 14.46 -4.96
CA ARG A 76 -17.13 13.85 -6.00
C ARG A 76 -17.28 12.30 -6.04
N GLU A 77 -18.38 11.78 -5.51
CA GLU A 77 -18.61 10.34 -5.39
C GLU A 77 -18.61 9.63 -6.76
N ALA A 78 -19.20 10.27 -7.78
CA ALA A 78 -19.23 9.69 -9.12
C ALA A 78 -17.83 9.59 -9.75
N GLU A 79 -16.97 10.59 -9.52
CA GLU A 79 -15.58 10.59 -9.97
C GLU A 79 -14.76 9.55 -9.21
N ALA A 80 -14.93 9.49 -7.88
CA ALA A 80 -14.26 8.48 -7.04
C ALA A 80 -14.61 7.05 -7.50
N ARG A 81 -15.89 6.77 -7.79
CA ARG A 81 -16.33 5.46 -8.28
C ARG A 81 -15.77 5.10 -9.64
N ALA A 82 -15.68 6.09 -10.55
CA ALA A 82 -15.04 5.87 -11.85
C ALA A 82 -13.57 5.48 -11.71
N GLU A 83 -12.84 6.08 -10.76
CA GLU A 83 -11.44 5.71 -10.48
C GLU A 83 -11.33 4.36 -9.75
N ILE A 84 -12.29 4.01 -8.90
CA ILE A 84 -12.39 2.67 -8.30
C ILE A 84 -12.62 1.61 -9.38
N ASP A 85 -13.55 1.83 -10.30
CA ASP A 85 -13.82 0.91 -11.42
C ASP A 85 -12.58 0.74 -12.28
N ARG A 86 -11.93 1.84 -12.68
CA ARG A 86 -10.68 1.82 -13.44
C ARG A 86 -9.60 0.98 -12.75
N ALA A 87 -9.43 1.18 -11.44
CA ALA A 87 -8.43 0.46 -10.67
C ALA A 87 -8.74 -1.03 -10.58
N LEU A 88 -10.01 -1.40 -10.36
CA LEU A 88 -10.45 -2.79 -10.25
C LEU A 88 -10.37 -3.51 -11.61
N ASP A 89 -10.75 -2.86 -12.70
CA ASP A 89 -10.65 -3.43 -14.05
C ASP A 89 -9.18 -3.64 -14.45
N TYR A 90 -8.31 -2.66 -14.15
CA TYR A 90 -6.88 -2.80 -14.38
C TYR A 90 -6.27 -3.92 -13.52
N ALA A 91 -6.61 -3.96 -12.23
CA ALA A 91 -6.18 -5.01 -11.31
C ALA A 91 -6.63 -6.41 -11.77
N ALA A 92 -7.84 -6.53 -12.34
CA ALA A 92 -8.33 -7.78 -12.92
C ALA A 92 -7.49 -8.20 -14.14
N ALA A 93 -7.18 -7.27 -15.04
CA ALA A 93 -6.41 -7.53 -16.24
C ALA A 93 -4.99 -8.05 -15.95
N ILE A 94 -4.32 -7.51 -14.92
CA ILE A 94 -2.96 -7.92 -14.55
C ILE A 94 -2.89 -9.02 -13.48
N GLY A 95 -4.03 -9.44 -12.90
CA GLY A 95 -4.07 -10.42 -11.82
C GLY A 95 -3.56 -9.86 -10.47
N CYS A 96 -3.76 -8.56 -10.22
CA CYS A 96 -3.36 -7.91 -8.97
C CYS A 96 -4.25 -8.31 -7.80
N GLY A 97 -3.66 -8.55 -6.63
CA GLY A 97 -4.35 -9.08 -5.44
C GLY A 97 -5.20 -8.06 -4.67
N ALA A 98 -4.82 -6.79 -4.68
CA ALA A 98 -5.51 -5.76 -3.90
C ALA A 98 -5.54 -4.41 -4.61
N VAL A 99 -6.52 -3.57 -4.22
CA VAL A 99 -6.60 -2.15 -4.64
C VAL A 99 -6.66 -1.28 -3.40
N HIS A 100 -5.74 -0.32 -3.28
CA HIS A 100 -5.77 0.72 -2.27
C HIS A 100 -6.70 1.84 -2.74
N VAL A 101 -7.80 2.04 -2.03
CA VAL A 101 -8.76 3.12 -2.25
C VAL A 101 -8.31 4.35 -1.48
N MET A 102 -7.69 5.28 -2.19
CA MET A 102 -7.12 6.49 -1.60
C MET A 102 -8.23 7.46 -1.15
N ALA A 103 -8.20 7.83 0.14
CA ALA A 103 -9.25 8.64 0.75
C ALA A 103 -9.30 10.08 0.21
N GLY A 104 -8.16 10.75 0.19
CA GLY A 104 -8.07 12.17 -0.16
C GLY A 104 -7.94 13.09 1.06
N ALA A 105 -7.67 14.37 0.80
CA ALA A 105 -7.58 15.42 1.81
C ALA A 105 -8.99 15.97 2.09
N ALA A 106 -9.59 15.56 3.20
CA ALA A 106 -10.97 15.91 3.59
C ALA A 106 -11.14 15.82 5.12
N GLY A 107 -12.31 16.21 5.61
CA GLY A 107 -12.63 16.11 7.04
C GLY A 107 -14.11 16.32 7.34
N GLY A 108 -14.51 15.91 8.53
CA GLY A 108 -15.88 16.07 9.02
C GLY A 108 -16.83 14.93 8.62
N ALA A 109 -18.10 15.08 9.04
CA ALA A 109 -19.11 14.02 8.89
C ALA A 109 -19.49 13.71 7.44
N GLU A 110 -19.52 14.73 6.57
CA GLU A 110 -19.84 14.55 5.15
C GLU A 110 -18.73 13.75 4.44
N ALA A 111 -17.45 14.03 4.74
CA ALA A 111 -16.33 13.25 4.20
C ALA A 111 -16.37 11.80 4.67
N MET A 112 -16.73 11.54 5.93
CA MET A 112 -16.92 10.19 6.44
C MET A 112 -18.07 9.48 5.70
N ALA A 113 -19.18 10.15 5.45
CA ALA A 113 -20.30 9.57 4.72
C ALA A 113 -19.92 9.22 3.26
N SER A 114 -19.25 10.14 2.56
CA SER A 114 -18.76 9.92 1.19
C SER A 114 -17.77 8.76 1.15
N PHE A 115 -16.82 8.74 2.10
CA PHE A 115 -15.80 7.67 2.15
C PHE A 115 -16.42 6.29 2.38
N ARG A 116 -17.34 6.17 3.35
CA ARG A 116 -18.04 4.90 3.62
C ARG A 116 -18.82 4.42 2.39
N ALA A 117 -19.61 5.30 1.76
CA ALA A 117 -20.38 4.96 0.57
C ALA A 117 -19.50 4.49 -0.60
N ASN A 118 -18.29 5.08 -0.75
CA ASN A 118 -17.33 4.67 -1.79
C ASN A 118 -16.59 3.39 -1.41
N LEU A 119 -16.34 3.11 -0.13
CA LEU A 119 -15.78 1.84 0.33
C LEU A 119 -16.77 0.68 0.16
N ASP A 120 -18.06 0.90 0.51
CA ASP A 120 -19.11 -0.08 0.27
C ASP A 120 -19.18 -0.45 -1.22
N TYR A 121 -19.22 0.57 -2.09
CA TYR A 121 -19.16 0.38 -3.54
C TYR A 121 -17.92 -0.40 -4.00
N ALA A 122 -16.74 -0.02 -3.51
CA ALA A 122 -15.48 -0.68 -3.87
C ALA A 122 -15.46 -2.15 -3.44
N CYS A 123 -15.91 -2.45 -2.22
CA CYS A 123 -15.92 -3.80 -1.67
C CYS A 123 -16.89 -4.71 -2.42
N GLU A 124 -18.09 -4.24 -2.75
CA GLU A 124 -19.08 -4.97 -3.54
C GLU A 124 -18.57 -5.23 -4.98
N ARG A 125 -18.00 -4.20 -5.62
CA ARG A 125 -17.47 -4.28 -6.99
C ARG A 125 -16.22 -5.17 -7.10
N ALA A 126 -15.39 -5.23 -6.04
CA ALA A 126 -14.16 -6.02 -6.00
C ALA A 126 -14.37 -7.53 -5.92
N GLY A 127 -15.54 -7.99 -5.45
CA GLY A 127 -15.78 -9.40 -5.17
C GLY A 127 -14.83 -9.92 -4.08
N GLU A 128 -14.02 -10.92 -4.40
CA GLU A 128 -13.05 -11.50 -3.45
C GLU A 128 -11.72 -10.72 -3.35
N ARG A 129 -11.48 -9.72 -4.25
CA ARG A 129 -10.25 -8.92 -4.21
C ARG A 129 -10.22 -8.05 -2.96
N ILE A 130 -9.06 -7.92 -2.36
CA ILE A 130 -8.86 -7.08 -1.18
C ILE A 130 -8.95 -5.60 -1.56
N ILE A 131 -9.73 -4.86 -0.80
CA ILE A 131 -9.71 -3.40 -0.77
C ILE A 131 -8.88 -2.97 0.43
N LEU A 132 -7.91 -2.09 0.17
CA LEU A 132 -7.03 -1.55 1.20
C LEU A 132 -7.35 -0.09 1.46
N ILE A 133 -7.29 0.31 2.73
CA ILE A 133 -7.22 1.70 3.16
C ILE A 133 -5.97 1.91 4.00
N GLU A 134 -5.31 3.04 3.80
CA GLU A 134 -4.03 3.35 4.42
C GLU A 134 -4.09 4.66 5.21
N PRO A 135 -3.72 4.66 6.49
CA PRO A 135 -3.49 5.89 7.24
C PRO A 135 -2.15 6.52 6.87
N LEU A 136 -2.18 7.75 6.37
CA LEU A 136 -0.97 8.50 6.00
C LEU A 136 -0.58 9.51 7.09
N ASN A 137 0.73 9.69 7.31
CA ASN A 137 1.20 10.66 8.29
C ASN A 137 0.94 12.11 7.83
N ARG A 138 0.75 12.98 8.82
CA ARG A 138 0.39 14.40 8.61
C ARG A 138 1.48 15.25 7.96
N HIS A 139 2.73 14.80 7.95
CA HIS A 139 3.85 15.54 7.35
C HIS A 139 3.91 15.32 5.84
N ASP A 140 3.70 14.07 5.37
CA ASP A 140 3.71 13.72 3.97
C ASP A 140 2.38 14.03 3.27
N ALA A 141 1.26 13.89 4.00
CA ALA A 141 -0.09 14.09 3.49
C ALA A 141 -0.93 14.98 4.44
N PRO A 142 -0.64 16.29 4.51
CA PRO A 142 -1.42 17.21 5.34
C PRO A 142 -2.90 17.18 4.99
N GLY A 143 -3.76 17.01 6.03
CA GLY A 143 -5.20 16.96 5.84
C GLY A 143 -5.75 15.66 5.25
N TYR A 144 -4.92 14.64 5.05
CA TYR A 144 -5.40 13.33 4.61
C TYR A 144 -6.45 12.78 5.57
N PHE A 145 -7.52 12.20 5.04
CA PHE A 145 -8.71 11.86 5.81
C PHE A 145 -8.47 10.82 6.90
N ILE A 146 -7.63 9.80 6.64
CA ILE A 146 -7.28 8.77 7.60
C ILE A 146 -5.80 8.95 7.98
N GLN A 147 -5.50 9.17 9.26
CA GLN A 147 -4.12 9.43 9.71
C GLN A 147 -3.59 8.41 10.72
N THR A 148 -4.45 7.57 11.30
CA THR A 148 -4.05 6.60 12.34
C THR A 148 -4.64 5.22 12.06
N ALA A 149 -3.95 4.16 12.51
CA ALA A 149 -4.46 2.79 12.40
C ALA A 149 -5.77 2.60 13.18
N GLU A 150 -5.96 3.32 14.28
CA GLU A 150 -7.19 3.30 15.07
C GLU A 150 -8.39 3.81 14.25
N ALA A 151 -8.24 4.96 13.58
CA ALA A 151 -9.30 5.50 12.74
C ALA A 151 -9.63 4.58 11.55
N ALA A 152 -8.62 3.96 10.95
CA ALA A 152 -8.84 2.99 9.89
C ALA A 152 -9.55 1.72 10.40
N ALA A 153 -9.18 1.22 11.57
CA ALA A 153 -9.82 0.06 12.19
C ALA A 153 -11.31 0.32 12.48
N GLU A 154 -11.66 1.48 13.06
CA GLU A 154 -13.05 1.89 13.28
C GLU A 154 -13.86 1.91 11.98
N ILE A 155 -13.28 2.38 10.87
CA ILE A 155 -13.93 2.41 9.56
C ILE A 155 -14.13 0.98 9.04
N ILE A 156 -13.11 0.12 9.11
CA ILE A 156 -13.15 -1.27 8.65
C ILE A 156 -14.20 -2.07 9.41
N GLU A 157 -14.18 -1.96 10.74
CA GLU A 157 -15.14 -2.65 11.62
C GLU A 157 -16.58 -2.19 11.37
N ALA A 158 -16.78 -0.87 11.23
CA ALA A 158 -18.09 -0.30 10.99
C ALA A 158 -18.65 -0.61 9.57
N ALA A 159 -17.80 -0.80 8.58
CA ALA A 159 -18.19 -1.21 7.22
C ALA A 159 -18.57 -2.68 7.15
N GLY A 160 -17.91 -3.55 7.92
CA GLY A 160 -18.22 -4.97 8.04
C GLY A 160 -17.93 -5.82 6.80
N HIS A 161 -17.26 -5.29 5.78
CA HIS A 161 -16.89 -6.04 4.59
C HIS A 161 -15.67 -6.94 4.85
N PRO A 162 -15.72 -8.24 4.57
CA PRO A 162 -14.63 -9.18 4.84
C PRO A 162 -13.38 -8.89 4.02
N ASN A 163 -13.52 -8.26 2.84
CA ASN A 163 -12.45 -7.90 1.92
C ASN A 163 -11.92 -6.47 2.12
N LEU A 164 -12.47 -5.66 3.06
CA LEU A 164 -11.90 -4.37 3.44
C LEU A 164 -10.84 -4.57 4.50
N LYS A 165 -9.60 -4.14 4.23
CA LYS A 165 -8.45 -4.36 5.10
C LYS A 165 -7.60 -3.10 5.26
N LEU A 166 -6.86 -3.08 6.36
CA LEU A 166 -5.86 -2.08 6.66
C LEU A 166 -4.57 -2.35 5.85
N MET A 167 -4.03 -1.35 5.20
CA MET A 167 -2.62 -1.28 4.81
C MET A 167 -1.85 -0.63 5.96
N PHE A 168 -1.05 -1.43 6.66
CA PHE A 168 -0.26 -0.98 7.80
C PHE A 168 1.16 -0.64 7.34
N ASP A 169 1.40 0.63 7.00
CA ASP A 169 2.75 1.10 6.72
C ASP A 169 3.46 1.49 8.03
N CYS A 170 4.51 0.76 8.38
CA CYS A 170 5.31 0.98 9.60
C CYS A 170 5.90 2.40 9.66
N TYR A 171 6.28 2.96 8.51
CA TYR A 171 6.78 4.33 8.42
C TYR A 171 5.73 5.35 8.87
N HIS A 172 4.53 5.29 8.29
CA HIS A 172 3.46 6.20 8.66
C HIS A 172 3.02 6.04 10.11
N GLN A 173 2.90 4.79 10.58
CA GLN A 173 2.42 4.52 11.94
C GLN A 173 3.45 4.88 13.01
N GLN A 174 4.76 4.76 12.73
CA GLN A 174 5.79 5.24 13.65
C GLN A 174 5.71 6.74 13.85
N ILE A 175 5.58 7.51 12.78
CA ILE A 175 5.48 8.99 12.84
C ILE A 175 4.23 9.43 13.60
N MET A 176 3.10 8.72 13.42
CA MET A 176 1.82 9.13 13.98
C MET A 176 1.59 8.69 15.43
N GLY A 177 2.26 7.64 15.89
CA GLY A 177 1.99 7.14 17.24
C GLY A 177 3.09 6.27 17.85
N GLY A 178 3.98 5.70 17.03
CA GLY A 178 4.99 4.76 17.53
C GLY A 178 4.39 3.47 18.11
N ASP A 179 5.10 2.82 19.03
CA ASP A 179 4.68 1.57 19.69
C ASP A 179 4.21 0.48 18.72
N LEU A 180 4.98 0.31 17.62
CA LEU A 180 4.59 -0.58 16.52
C LEU A 180 4.38 -2.03 16.97
N THR A 181 5.11 -2.50 17.98
CA THR A 181 4.96 -3.87 18.51
C THR A 181 3.53 -4.14 18.99
N ARG A 182 2.96 -3.24 19.82
CA ARG A 182 1.59 -3.39 20.30
C ARG A 182 0.57 -3.11 19.21
N ARG A 183 0.82 -2.10 18.37
CA ARG A 183 -0.07 -1.76 17.25
C ARG A 183 -0.19 -2.89 16.24
N LEU A 184 0.92 -3.53 15.85
CA LEU A 184 0.89 -4.71 14.99
C LEU A 184 0.08 -5.84 15.65
N THR A 185 0.31 -6.11 16.94
CA THR A 185 -0.47 -7.14 17.66
C THR A 185 -1.97 -6.84 17.62
N THR A 186 -2.36 -5.57 17.79
CA THR A 186 -3.76 -5.16 17.84
C THR A 186 -4.42 -5.19 16.46
N PHE A 187 -3.76 -4.65 15.44
CA PHE A 187 -4.39 -4.40 14.15
C PHE A 187 -4.10 -5.49 13.08
N LEU A 188 -3.22 -6.45 13.35
CA LEU A 188 -2.89 -7.50 12.39
C LEU A 188 -4.12 -8.31 11.90
N PRO A 189 -5.14 -8.61 12.74
CA PRO A 189 -6.36 -9.28 12.27
C PRO A 189 -7.14 -8.52 11.20
N LEU A 190 -7.03 -7.19 11.18
CA LEU A 190 -7.65 -6.32 10.18
C LEU A 190 -6.72 -6.01 9.00
N THR A 191 -5.43 -6.37 9.11
CA THR A 191 -4.39 -5.98 8.15
C THR A 191 -4.38 -6.89 6.93
N GLY A 192 -4.43 -6.29 5.75
CA GLY A 192 -4.30 -6.96 4.46
C GLY A 192 -2.90 -6.85 3.85
N HIS A 193 -2.14 -5.80 4.19
CA HIS A 193 -0.80 -5.56 3.71
C HIS A 193 0.03 -4.79 4.74
N VAL A 194 1.33 -5.06 4.80
CA VAL A 194 2.28 -4.35 5.67
C VAL A 194 3.39 -3.77 4.83
N GLN A 195 3.71 -2.48 5.04
CA GLN A 195 4.81 -1.80 4.35
C GLN A 195 5.88 -1.34 5.34
N ILE A 196 7.11 -1.16 4.83
CA ILE A 196 8.30 -0.81 5.58
C ILE A 196 9.14 0.24 4.88
N ALA A 197 9.62 1.23 5.64
CA ALA A 197 10.65 2.19 5.27
C ALA A 197 11.31 2.77 6.51
N ALA A 198 12.51 3.33 6.39
CA ALA A 198 13.18 4.01 7.50
C ALA A 198 12.41 5.27 7.94
N VAL A 199 12.50 5.60 9.21
CA VAL A 199 11.96 6.85 9.80
C VAL A 199 13.13 7.65 10.34
N PRO A 200 13.24 8.98 10.07
CA PRO A 200 12.19 9.84 9.51
C PRO A 200 12.24 10.07 7.99
N ASP A 201 13.25 9.59 7.29
CA ASP A 201 13.60 10.00 5.92
C ASP A 201 12.91 9.20 4.81
N ARG A 202 12.09 8.17 5.19
CA ARG A 202 11.47 7.21 4.29
C ARG A 202 12.48 6.47 3.40
N GLY A 203 13.69 6.27 3.92
CA GLY A 203 14.80 5.59 3.26
C GLY A 203 14.73 4.06 3.34
N PRO A 204 15.80 3.35 2.89
CA PRO A 204 15.91 1.89 3.04
C PRO A 204 15.72 1.45 4.49
N PRO A 205 15.08 0.30 4.77
CA PRO A 205 14.71 -0.12 6.12
C PRO A 205 15.91 -0.74 6.91
N ASP A 206 17.05 -0.09 6.90
CA ASP A 206 18.29 -0.50 7.55
C ASP A 206 18.84 0.51 8.57
N HIS A 207 18.16 1.62 8.75
CA HIS A 207 18.56 2.71 9.65
C HIS A 207 17.34 3.44 10.23
N GLY A 208 17.60 4.53 10.97
CA GLY A 208 16.58 5.39 11.54
C GLY A 208 16.01 4.89 12.86
N GLU A 209 14.76 5.24 13.14
CA GLU A 209 14.10 5.01 14.43
C GLU A 209 13.62 3.57 14.65
N LEU A 210 13.49 2.75 13.57
CA LEU A 210 12.92 1.42 13.61
C LEU A 210 13.97 0.32 13.47
N ASP A 211 13.97 -0.62 14.40
CA ASP A 211 14.68 -1.90 14.22
C ASP A 211 13.77 -2.89 13.47
N TYR A 212 13.98 -2.99 12.17
CA TYR A 212 13.19 -3.92 11.35
C TYR A 212 13.51 -5.40 11.59
N ARG A 213 14.63 -5.76 12.22
CA ARG A 213 14.87 -7.13 12.66
C ARG A 213 13.87 -7.51 13.77
N HIS A 214 13.64 -6.58 14.72
CA HIS A 214 12.62 -6.74 15.74
C HIS A 214 11.22 -6.80 15.15
N ILE A 215 10.85 -5.87 14.27
CA ILE A 215 9.52 -5.82 13.63
C ILE A 215 9.24 -7.11 12.83
N VAL A 216 10.22 -7.60 12.07
CA VAL A 216 10.09 -8.85 11.31
C VAL A 216 9.90 -10.06 12.25
N ALA A 217 10.61 -10.09 13.39
CA ALA A 217 10.42 -11.14 14.40
C ALA A 217 9.01 -11.10 14.99
N VAL A 218 8.52 -9.91 15.38
CA VAL A 218 7.15 -9.72 15.87
C VAL A 218 6.11 -10.20 14.86
N LEU A 219 6.22 -9.79 13.60
CA LEU A 219 5.30 -10.21 12.54
C LEU A 219 5.31 -11.73 12.33
N ARG A 220 6.48 -12.35 12.39
CA ARG A 220 6.66 -13.80 12.27
C ARG A 220 5.99 -14.54 13.45
N ASP A 221 6.18 -14.05 14.67
CA ASP A 221 5.57 -14.61 15.88
C ASP A 221 4.04 -14.47 15.89
N LEU A 222 3.53 -13.39 15.29
CA LEU A 222 2.09 -13.18 15.08
C LEU A 222 1.51 -13.98 13.90
N GLY A 223 2.33 -14.78 13.20
CA GLY A 223 1.90 -15.63 12.08
C GLY A 223 1.74 -14.92 10.74
N TRP A 224 2.31 -13.70 10.56
CA TRP A 224 2.29 -13.04 9.27
C TRP A 224 3.12 -13.80 8.23
N ASN A 225 2.48 -14.20 7.15
CA ASN A 225 3.08 -15.04 6.12
C ASN A 225 3.06 -14.42 4.71
N ARG A 226 2.61 -13.17 4.59
CA ARG A 226 2.62 -12.43 3.31
C ARG A 226 3.92 -11.65 3.16
N PRO A 227 4.33 -11.27 1.92
CA PRO A 227 5.47 -10.39 1.74
C PRO A 227 5.25 -9.02 2.42
N LEU A 228 6.34 -8.40 2.89
CA LEU A 228 6.35 -7.02 3.38
C LEU A 228 6.72 -6.09 2.23
N GLY A 229 5.97 -5.02 2.03
CA GLY A 229 6.18 -4.03 0.97
C GLY A 229 7.32 -3.09 1.31
N ALA A 230 8.41 -3.14 0.54
CA ALA A 230 9.50 -2.17 0.67
C ALA A 230 9.12 -0.88 -0.09
N GLU A 231 8.52 0.06 0.63
CA GLU A 231 8.02 1.33 0.08
C GLU A 231 8.87 2.51 0.56
N TYR A 232 10.10 2.60 0.05
CA TYR A 232 11.06 3.63 0.46
C TYR A 232 11.60 4.43 -0.72
N LYS A 233 12.17 5.58 -0.41
CA LYS A 233 12.81 6.51 -1.37
C LYS A 233 14.32 6.48 -1.19
N SER A 234 15.05 6.73 -2.26
CA SER A 234 16.49 6.94 -2.21
C SER A 234 16.94 7.91 -3.30
N ALA A 235 17.99 8.66 -3.00
CA ALA A 235 18.72 9.44 -4.01
C ALA A 235 19.70 8.56 -4.82
N LEU A 236 20.02 7.37 -4.32
CA LEU A 236 20.86 6.40 -5.01
C LEU A 236 20.01 5.50 -5.93
N PRO A 237 20.61 4.92 -6.98
CA PRO A 237 19.95 3.86 -7.76
C PRO A 237 19.46 2.74 -6.85
N THR A 238 18.30 2.17 -7.14
CA THR A 238 17.68 1.13 -6.31
C THR A 238 18.63 -0.04 -6.02
N ASP A 239 19.39 -0.48 -7.03
CA ASP A 239 20.31 -1.62 -6.93
C ASP A 239 21.41 -1.42 -5.86
N GLU A 240 21.75 -0.16 -5.52
CA GLU A 240 22.74 0.20 -4.49
C GLU A 240 22.14 0.26 -3.07
N THR A 241 20.82 0.15 -2.92
CA THR A 241 20.09 0.35 -1.66
C THR A 241 19.56 -0.95 -1.04
N LEU A 242 19.86 -2.09 -1.61
CA LEU A 242 19.26 -3.39 -1.25
C LEU A 242 20.02 -4.17 -0.16
N GLY A 243 21.02 -3.56 0.47
CA GLY A 243 21.84 -4.21 1.52
C GLY A 243 21.05 -4.79 2.70
N TRP A 244 19.87 -4.24 2.96
CA TRP A 244 18.96 -4.65 4.03
C TRP A 244 18.22 -5.97 3.74
N LEU A 245 18.04 -6.34 2.46
CA LEU A 245 17.13 -7.40 2.03
C LEU A 245 17.57 -8.79 2.57
N THR A 246 18.82 -9.15 2.41
CA THR A 246 19.35 -10.43 2.89
C THR A 246 19.33 -10.55 4.42
N PRO A 247 19.81 -9.55 5.21
CA PRO A 247 19.74 -9.59 6.67
C PRO A 247 18.33 -9.71 7.25
N LEU A 248 17.30 -9.15 6.61
CA LEU A 248 15.92 -9.21 7.10
C LEU A 248 15.16 -10.47 6.69
N ARG A 249 15.68 -11.23 5.72
CA ARG A 249 15.07 -12.54 5.34
C ARG A 249 15.18 -13.58 6.45
N GLY A 250 16.27 -13.54 7.20
CA GLY A 250 16.55 -14.42 8.35
C GLY A 250 16.83 -15.85 7.98
#